data_b5af48fcda2b0ef89bde8091acb98ae7
#
_entry.id   b5af48fcda2b0ef89bde8091acb98ae7
#
_cell.length_a   1.000
_cell.length_b   1.000
_cell.length_c   1.000
_cell.angle_alpha   90.00
_cell.angle_beta   90.00
_cell.angle_gamma   90.00
#
_symmetry.space_group_name_H-M   'P 1'
#
loop_
_entity.id
_entity.type
_entity.pdbx_description
1 polymer ?
#
loop_
_entity_poly.entity_id
_entity_poly.type
_entity_poly.pdbx_seq_one_letter_code
_entity_poly.pdbx_strand_id
1 'polypeptide(L)'
;MLIDESFKPIASGSYSWENQLIDGFWTYSLDDIWKGLRDCYKSLVADVKEKYGAELTRIGSIGFSAMMHGYMAFDEKGELLVPFRTWRNSTTGQ
;
A
#
# COMPACT_ATOMS: atom_id res chain seq x y z
N MET A 1 7.94 6.28 1.41
CA MET A 1 9.06 7.23 1.40
C MET A 1 8.63 8.49 2.13
N LEU A 2 9.48 9.00 3.01
CA LEU A 2 9.31 10.29 3.68
C LEU A 2 10.21 11.31 3.01
N ILE A 3 9.68 12.50 2.76
CA ILE A 3 10.44 13.61 2.18
C ILE A 3 10.39 14.81 3.12
N ASP A 4 11.40 15.65 3.04
CA ASP A 4 11.43 16.91 3.78
C ASP A 4 10.70 18.04 3.02
N GLU A 5 10.70 19.23 3.57
CA GLU A 5 10.08 20.41 2.94
C GLU A 5 10.75 20.85 1.63
N SER A 6 11.97 20.37 1.36
CA SER A 6 12.68 20.57 0.11
C SER A 6 12.46 19.45 -0.91
N PHE A 7 11.53 18.55 -0.62
CA PHE A 7 11.19 17.36 -1.44
C PHE A 7 12.33 16.35 -1.55
N LYS A 8 13.25 16.35 -0.61
CA LYS A 8 14.33 15.35 -0.57
C LYS A 8 13.89 14.11 0.19
N PRO A 9 14.11 12.89 -0.36
CA PRO A 9 13.90 11.67 0.39
C PRO A 9 14.82 11.61 1.61
N ILE A 10 14.25 11.44 2.79
CA ILE A 10 14.99 11.36 4.05
C ILE A 10 14.88 10.01 4.74
N ALA A 11 13.84 9.27 4.48
CA ALA A 11 13.64 7.93 5.02
C ALA A 11 12.69 7.13 4.14
N SER A 12 12.73 5.81 4.26
CA SER A 12 11.86 4.93 3.51
C SER A 12 11.46 3.70 4.32
N GLY A 13 10.34 3.14 3.96
CA GLY A 13 9.88 1.86 4.44
C GLY A 13 9.24 1.10 3.28
N SER A 14 9.30 -0.21 3.34
CA SER A 14 8.76 -1.07 2.29
C SER A 14 8.17 -2.35 2.87
N TYR A 15 7.32 -2.95 2.08
CA TYR A 15 6.75 -4.26 2.34
C TYR A 15 6.58 -4.97 0.99
N SER A 16 7.09 -6.19 0.89
CA SER A 16 6.99 -6.98 -0.33
C SER A 16 5.83 -7.95 -0.24
N TRP A 17 5.03 -7.99 -1.27
CA TRP A 17 3.95 -8.95 -1.42
C TRP A 17 3.83 -9.41 -2.87
N GLU A 18 3.08 -10.47 -3.09
CA GLU A 18 2.87 -11.03 -4.42
C GLU A 18 1.38 -11.18 -4.72
N ASN A 19 1.04 -11.07 -6.01
CA ASN A 19 -0.28 -11.44 -6.49
C ASN A 19 -0.54 -12.92 -6.23
N GLN A 20 -1.76 -13.24 -5.84
CA GLN A 20 -2.24 -14.61 -5.67
C GLN A 20 -3.24 -14.93 -6.77
N LEU A 21 -3.14 -16.12 -7.34
CA LEU A 21 -4.11 -16.64 -8.29
C LEU A 21 -5.12 -17.50 -7.52
N ILE A 22 -6.33 -16.99 -7.35
CA ILE A 22 -7.43 -17.66 -6.62
C ILE A 22 -8.64 -17.72 -7.52
N ASP A 23 -9.18 -18.93 -7.71
CA ASP A 23 -10.37 -19.17 -8.54
C ASP A 23 -10.27 -18.57 -9.95
N GLY A 24 -9.07 -18.61 -10.53
CA GLY A 24 -8.81 -18.09 -11.87
C GLY A 24 -8.60 -16.57 -11.94
N PHE A 25 -8.54 -15.86 -10.79
CA PHE A 25 -8.33 -14.42 -10.73
C PHE A 25 -7.07 -14.07 -9.97
N TRP A 26 -6.32 -13.12 -10.52
CA TRP A 26 -5.22 -12.50 -9.80
C TRP A 26 -5.76 -11.50 -8.80
N THR A 27 -5.37 -11.65 -7.54
CA THR A 27 -5.90 -10.87 -6.43
C THR A 27 -4.87 -10.66 -5.33
N TYR A 28 -5.21 -9.76 -4.39
CA TYR A 28 -4.56 -9.64 -3.09
C TYR A 28 -5.61 -9.83 -2.00
N SER A 29 -5.23 -10.42 -0.88
CA SER A 29 -6.04 -10.40 0.33
C SER A 29 -6.12 -8.97 0.90
N LEU A 30 -7.31 -8.53 1.31
CA LEU A 30 -7.47 -7.22 1.94
C LEU A 30 -6.70 -7.12 3.26
N ASP A 31 -6.64 -8.22 4.03
CA ASP A 31 -5.86 -8.30 5.25
C ASP A 31 -4.37 -8.12 4.99
N ASP A 32 -3.85 -8.71 3.92
CA ASP A 32 -2.45 -8.54 3.49
C ASP A 32 -2.17 -7.09 3.07
N ILE A 33 -3.11 -6.43 2.41
CA ILE A 33 -2.99 -5.02 2.05
C ILE A 33 -2.85 -4.16 3.31
N TRP A 34 -3.73 -4.34 4.29
CA TRP A 34 -3.67 -3.60 5.54
C TRP A 34 -2.42 -3.91 6.35
N LYS A 35 -2.03 -5.19 6.40
CA LYS A 35 -0.78 -5.61 7.03
C LYS A 35 0.42 -4.94 6.35
N GLY A 36 0.47 -4.96 5.02
CA GLY A 36 1.54 -4.36 4.24
C GLY A 36 1.68 -2.86 4.49
N LEU A 37 0.56 -2.13 4.54
CA LEU A 37 0.56 -0.70 4.85
C LEU A 37 1.12 -0.43 6.25
N ARG A 38 0.67 -1.19 7.25
CA ARG A 38 1.14 -1.04 8.63
C ARG A 38 2.63 -1.37 8.77
N ASP A 39 3.07 -2.46 8.17
CA ASP A 39 4.47 -2.89 8.23
C ASP A 39 5.39 -1.92 7.48
N CYS A 40 4.93 -1.40 6.34
CA CYS A 40 5.62 -0.36 5.60
C CYS A 40 5.81 0.90 6.43
N TYR A 41 4.77 1.35 7.13
CA TYR A 41 4.85 2.51 8.01
C TYR A 41 5.77 2.27 9.21
N LYS A 42 5.69 1.11 9.84
CA LYS A 42 6.60 0.74 10.94
C LYS A 42 8.06 0.73 10.49
N SER A 43 8.32 0.21 9.29
CA SER A 43 9.65 0.23 8.69
C SER A 43 10.15 1.66 8.47
N LEU A 44 9.27 2.54 7.98
CA LEU A 44 9.59 3.96 7.80
C LEU A 44 9.95 4.64 9.13
N VAL A 45 9.14 4.43 10.15
CA VAL A 45 9.38 5.00 11.51
C VAL A 45 10.71 4.50 12.06
N ALA A 46 11.02 3.23 11.89
CA ALA A 46 12.30 2.65 12.32
C ALA A 46 13.48 3.29 11.57
N ASP A 47 13.36 3.53 10.28
CA ASP A 47 14.39 4.17 9.46
C ASP A 47 14.64 5.61 9.90
N VAL A 48 13.60 6.36 10.20
CA VAL A 48 13.71 7.73 10.77
C VAL A 48 14.46 7.71 12.09
N LYS A 49 14.11 6.79 12.97
CA LYS A 49 14.76 6.68 14.29
C LYS A 49 16.23 6.31 14.16
N GLU A 50 16.56 5.39 13.27
CA GLU A 50 17.93 4.97 13.03
C GLU A 50 18.79 6.10 12.44
N LYS A 51 18.28 6.83 11.47
CA LYS A 51 19.03 7.88 10.77
C LYS A 51 19.12 9.20 11.54
N TYR A 52 18.06 9.56 12.25
CA TYR A 52 17.93 10.88 12.89
C TYR A 52 17.77 10.83 14.40
N GLY A 53 17.60 9.65 14.99
CA GLY A 53 17.35 9.50 16.42
C GLY A 53 16.03 10.14 16.88
N ALA A 54 15.10 10.40 15.97
CA ALA A 54 13.85 11.08 16.22
C ALA A 54 12.66 10.15 16.02
N GLU A 55 11.55 10.45 16.70
CA GLU A 55 10.29 9.75 16.50
C GLU A 55 9.41 10.53 15.51
N LEU A 56 8.84 9.81 14.55
CA LEU A 56 7.90 10.40 13.61
C LEU A 56 6.52 10.52 14.27
N THR A 57 6.19 11.72 14.72
CA THR A 57 4.95 11.99 15.47
C THR A 57 3.94 12.80 14.67
N ARG A 58 4.35 13.44 13.57
CA ARG A 58 3.49 14.32 12.79
C ARG A 58 3.90 14.28 11.33
N ILE A 59 2.88 14.19 10.47
CA ILE A 59 3.03 14.23 9.01
C ILE A 59 2.22 15.41 8.49
N GLY A 60 2.84 16.26 7.67
CA GLY A 60 2.18 17.45 7.13
C GLY A 60 1.23 17.11 5.98
N SER A 61 1.59 16.16 5.14
CA SER A 61 0.74 15.72 4.02
C SER A 61 1.10 14.32 3.59
N ILE A 62 0.17 13.67 2.91
CA ILE A 62 0.34 12.34 2.34
C ILE A 62 -0.11 12.37 0.89
N GLY A 63 0.73 11.84 0.00
CA GLY A 63 0.38 11.63 -1.39
C GLY A 63 0.49 10.15 -1.75
N PHE A 64 -0.27 9.74 -2.76
CA PHE A 64 -0.27 8.37 -3.24
C PHE A 64 0.18 8.30 -4.69
N SER A 65 1.03 7.33 -4.97
CA SER A 65 1.33 6.90 -6.33
C SER A 65 1.03 5.40 -6.39
N ALA A 66 0.19 5.01 -7.31
CA ALA A 66 -0.29 3.64 -7.38
C ALA A 66 -0.36 3.15 -8.82
N MET A 67 -0.41 1.84 -8.98
CA MET A 67 -0.61 1.22 -10.29
C MET A 67 -2.07 1.38 -10.72
N MET A 68 -2.27 1.71 -11.98
CA MET A 68 -3.59 1.75 -12.57
C MET A 68 -4.14 0.34 -12.84
N HIS A 69 -5.43 0.25 -13.14
CA HIS A 69 -6.15 -1.00 -13.49
C HIS A 69 -6.33 -1.99 -12.33
N GLY A 70 -6.17 -1.54 -11.08
CA GLY A 70 -6.65 -2.27 -9.93
C GLY A 70 -8.11 -1.91 -9.65
N TYR A 71 -8.89 -2.87 -9.16
CA TYR A 71 -10.31 -2.66 -8.87
C TYR A 71 -10.69 -3.25 -7.51
N MET A 72 -11.28 -2.43 -6.68
CA MET A 72 -11.91 -2.82 -5.42
C MET A 72 -13.26 -2.10 -5.29
N ALA A 73 -14.29 -2.84 -4.94
CA ALA A 73 -15.62 -2.27 -4.68
C ALA A 73 -16.04 -2.62 -3.26
N PHE A 74 -16.51 -1.63 -2.54
CA PHE A 74 -16.94 -1.76 -1.16
C PHE A 74 -18.41 -1.40 -1.03
N ASP A 75 -19.08 -1.99 -0.05
CA ASP A 75 -20.43 -1.58 0.34
C ASP A 75 -20.41 -0.34 1.25
N GLU A 76 -21.59 0.10 1.67
CA GLU A 76 -21.72 1.26 2.56
C GLU A 76 -21.08 1.07 3.95
N LYS A 77 -20.82 -0.19 4.35
CA LYS A 77 -20.16 -0.55 5.60
C LYS A 77 -18.64 -0.68 5.45
N GLY A 78 -18.11 -0.50 4.23
CA GLY A 78 -16.70 -0.67 3.94
C GLY A 78 -16.27 -2.11 3.76
N GLU A 79 -17.22 -3.03 3.53
CA GLU A 79 -16.90 -4.43 3.25
C GLU A 79 -16.67 -4.66 1.75
N LEU A 80 -15.69 -5.47 1.41
CA LEU A 80 -15.31 -5.76 0.04
C LEU A 80 -16.38 -6.65 -0.62
N LEU A 81 -17.01 -6.14 -1.68
CA LEU A 81 -18.10 -6.83 -2.40
C LEU A 81 -17.60 -7.97 -3.27
N VAL A 82 -16.43 -7.83 -3.86
CA VAL A 82 -15.79 -8.85 -4.71
C VAL A 82 -14.30 -8.89 -4.38
N PRO A 83 -13.61 -10.02 -4.59
CA PRO A 83 -12.16 -10.06 -4.41
C PRO A 83 -11.46 -9.00 -5.26
N PHE A 84 -10.37 -8.44 -4.74
CA PHE A 84 -9.58 -7.44 -5.45
C PHE A 84 -9.16 -7.98 -6.83
N ARG A 85 -9.36 -7.20 -7.86
CA ARG A 85 -8.94 -7.51 -9.24
C ARG A 85 -7.69 -6.72 -9.56
N THR A 86 -6.60 -7.41 -9.85
CA THR A 86 -5.34 -6.76 -10.23
C THR A 86 -5.29 -6.53 -11.74
N TRP A 87 -4.31 -5.75 -12.18
CA TRP A 87 -4.06 -5.46 -13.59
C TRP A 87 -3.79 -6.74 -14.44
N ARG A 88 -3.39 -7.84 -13.80
CA ARG A 88 -3.10 -9.11 -14.48
C ARG A 88 -4.35 -9.83 -15.02
N ASN A 89 -5.53 -9.41 -14.57
CA ASN A 89 -6.76 -10.01 -15.05
C ASN A 89 -7.15 -9.45 -16.43
N SER A 90 -7.67 -10.30 -17.29
CA SER A 90 -8.10 -9.95 -18.65
C SER A 90 -9.61 -10.14 -18.85
N THR A 91 -10.37 -10.04 -17.78
CA THR A 91 -11.82 -10.32 -17.79
C THR A 91 -12.65 -9.29 -18.54
N THR A 92 -12.09 -8.11 -18.79
CA THR A 92 -12.77 -7.03 -19.52
C THR A 92 -12.44 -6.99 -21.02
N GLY A 93 -11.50 -7.80 -21.47
CA GLY A 93 -11.03 -7.83 -22.85
C GLY A 93 -11.79 -8.76 -23.80
N GLN A 94 -12.97 -9.12 -23.46
CA GLN A 94 -13.77 -10.13 -24.18
C GLN A 94 -14.70 -9.50 -25.20
#